data_cfe455f46b7d3cc8f91c813f9c8b02a0
#
_entry.id   cfe455f46b7d3cc8f91c813f9c8b02a0
#
_cell.length_a   1.000
_cell.length_b   1.000
_cell.length_c   1.000
_cell.angle_alpha   90.00
_cell.angle_beta   90.00
_cell.angle_gamma   90.00
#
_symmetry.space_group_name_H-M   'P 1'
#
loop_
_entity.id
_entity.type
_entity.pdbx_description
1 polymer ?
#
loop_
_entity_poly.entity_id
_entity_poly.type
_entity_poly.pdbx_seq_one_letter_code
_entity_poly.pdbx_strand_id
1 'polypeptide(L)'
;MMEKIIVNKKYDNKKLNKIIIDKIPEINYNTFCKLLRKKDIKVNQKRTNKDIMVFESDIIEIYLPNMKKESKENEIQDIDIIYEDDNILAINKKANIEVTGENSLTEKIQKIYKEKQIKPMPCHRIDRNTTGIVLFAKDEETLQILLNKFKNHEIEKHYLALVYGIPKEKQKKLEDY
;
A
#
# COMPACT_ATOMS: atom_id res chain seq x y z
N MET A 1 -3.18 -22.47 -3.99
CA MET A 1 -1.94 -23.20 -3.73
C MET A 1 -1.84 -23.49 -2.24
N MET A 2 -1.32 -24.64 -1.83
CA MET A 2 -1.12 -24.98 -0.40
C MET A 2 0.39 -25.10 -0.16
N GLU A 3 0.89 -24.35 0.81
CA GLU A 3 2.27 -24.45 1.27
C GLU A 3 2.30 -25.21 2.59
N LYS A 4 3.30 -26.10 2.74
CA LYS A 4 3.49 -26.89 3.95
C LYS A 4 4.88 -26.64 4.53
N ILE A 5 4.93 -26.25 5.80
CA ILE A 5 6.16 -25.98 6.55
C ILE A 5 6.22 -26.93 7.74
N ILE A 6 7.34 -27.61 7.90
CA ILE A 6 7.65 -28.38 9.13
C ILE A 6 8.56 -27.51 9.97
N VAL A 7 8.16 -27.27 11.22
CA VAL A 7 8.91 -26.44 12.17
C VAL A 7 10.18 -27.19 12.58
N ASN A 8 11.33 -26.57 12.34
CA ASN A 8 12.61 -27.12 12.76
C ASN A 8 13.09 -26.45 14.08
N LYS A 9 14.16 -26.93 14.65
CA LYS A 9 14.73 -26.46 15.93
C LYS A 9 15.02 -24.95 15.98
N LYS A 10 15.32 -24.30 14.82
CA LYS A 10 15.54 -22.83 14.73
C LYS A 10 14.28 -22.05 15.14
N TYR A 11 13.11 -22.61 14.88
CA TYR A 11 11.80 -21.96 15.11
C TYR A 11 11.03 -22.55 16.29
N ASP A 12 11.68 -23.43 17.06
CA ASP A 12 11.09 -23.97 18.29
C ASP A 12 10.69 -22.83 19.24
N ASN A 13 9.50 -22.92 19.81
CA ASN A 13 8.93 -21.92 20.71
C ASN A 13 8.92 -20.48 20.13
N LYS A 14 8.66 -20.34 18.84
CA LYS A 14 8.47 -19.03 18.15
C LYS A 14 7.02 -18.82 17.77
N LYS A 15 6.65 -17.55 17.55
CA LYS A 15 5.33 -17.20 17.02
C LYS A 15 5.20 -17.62 15.56
N LEU A 16 3.99 -18.05 15.20
CA LEU A 16 3.63 -18.52 13.87
C LEU A 16 3.98 -17.47 12.76
N ASN A 17 3.76 -16.17 13.02
CA ASN A 17 4.11 -15.08 12.10
C ASN A 17 5.59 -15.09 11.73
N LYS A 18 6.47 -15.34 12.70
CA LYS A 18 7.93 -15.32 12.50
C LYS A 18 8.39 -16.36 11.48
N ILE A 19 7.78 -17.56 11.56
CA ILE A 19 8.13 -18.65 10.65
C ILE A 19 7.56 -18.40 9.26
N ILE A 20 6.29 -18.03 9.18
CA ILE A 20 5.60 -17.87 7.89
C ILE A 20 6.26 -16.76 7.08
N ILE A 21 6.55 -15.61 7.69
CA ILE A 21 7.18 -14.47 7.00
C ILE A 21 8.63 -14.78 6.60
N ASP A 22 9.39 -15.52 7.43
CA ASP A 22 10.76 -15.90 7.11
C ASP A 22 10.83 -16.98 6.00
N LYS A 23 9.87 -17.90 5.96
CA LYS A 23 9.85 -19.01 5.00
C LYS A 23 9.16 -18.68 3.68
N ILE A 24 8.23 -17.74 3.68
CA ILE A 24 7.45 -17.31 2.51
C ILE A 24 7.58 -15.79 2.38
N PRO A 25 8.64 -15.28 1.72
CA PRO A 25 8.92 -13.84 1.62
C PRO A 25 7.81 -13.01 0.98
N GLU A 26 6.93 -13.66 0.22
CA GLU A 26 5.76 -13.04 -0.41
C GLU A 26 4.65 -12.69 0.60
N ILE A 27 4.71 -13.25 1.83
CA ILE A 27 3.75 -12.99 2.89
C ILE A 27 4.31 -11.93 3.83
N ASN A 28 3.82 -10.70 3.73
CA ASN A 28 4.05 -9.68 4.75
C ASN A 28 3.08 -9.84 5.94
N TYR A 29 3.30 -9.07 7.02
CA TYR A 29 2.50 -9.16 8.25
C TYR A 29 1.00 -8.89 8.00
N ASN A 30 0.66 -7.96 7.11
CA ASN A 30 -0.73 -7.67 6.77
C ASN A 30 -1.41 -8.85 6.05
N THR A 31 -0.70 -9.49 5.14
CA THR A 31 -1.18 -10.71 4.46
C THR A 31 -1.35 -11.86 5.45
N PHE A 32 -0.39 -12.04 6.35
CA PHE A 32 -0.49 -13.02 7.43
C PHE A 32 -1.75 -12.78 8.29
N CYS A 33 -2.02 -11.56 8.71
CA CYS A 33 -3.23 -11.22 9.47
C CYS A 33 -4.53 -11.49 8.68
N LYS A 34 -4.52 -11.29 7.36
CA LYS A 34 -5.67 -11.63 6.50
C LYS A 34 -5.90 -13.14 6.45
N LEU A 35 -4.83 -13.94 6.31
CA LEU A 35 -4.89 -15.41 6.30
C LEU A 35 -5.42 -15.95 7.63
N LEU A 36 -4.98 -15.40 8.77
CA LEU A 36 -5.49 -15.77 10.09
C LEU A 36 -7.00 -15.50 10.20
N ARG A 37 -7.46 -14.29 9.83
CA ARG A 37 -8.89 -13.93 9.87
C ARG A 37 -9.75 -14.85 9.01
N LYS A 38 -9.25 -15.27 7.85
CA LYS A 38 -9.93 -16.21 6.94
C LYS A 38 -9.80 -17.66 7.39
N LYS A 39 -9.02 -17.94 8.45
CA LYS A 39 -8.68 -19.29 8.91
C LYS A 39 -8.01 -20.15 7.82
N ASP A 40 -7.20 -19.51 6.97
CA ASP A 40 -6.46 -20.16 5.89
C ASP A 40 -5.12 -20.74 6.33
N ILE A 41 -4.87 -20.77 7.64
CA ILE A 41 -3.70 -21.40 8.26
C ILE A 41 -4.15 -22.54 9.19
N LYS A 42 -3.49 -23.68 9.05
CA LYS A 42 -3.62 -24.80 9.98
C LYS A 42 -2.27 -25.09 10.64
N VAL A 43 -2.33 -25.47 11.91
CA VAL A 43 -1.20 -26.03 12.66
C VAL A 43 -1.64 -27.40 13.16
N ASN A 44 -0.89 -28.44 12.81
CA ASN A 44 -1.22 -29.82 13.11
C ASN A 44 -2.68 -30.17 12.75
N GLN A 45 -3.06 -29.84 11.51
CA GLN A 45 -4.40 -30.06 10.93
C GLN A 45 -5.53 -29.20 11.55
N LYS A 46 -5.28 -28.41 12.61
CA LYS A 46 -6.27 -27.53 13.24
C LYS A 46 -6.16 -26.11 12.70
N ARG A 47 -7.29 -25.54 12.22
CA ARG A 47 -7.34 -24.15 11.76
C ARG A 47 -7.12 -23.20 12.94
N THR A 48 -6.29 -22.17 12.72
CA THR A 48 -6.06 -21.10 13.69
C THR A 48 -6.48 -19.75 13.14
N ASN A 49 -6.96 -18.89 14.04
CA ASN A 49 -7.22 -17.46 13.78
C ASN A 49 -6.38 -16.57 14.70
N LYS A 50 -5.42 -17.15 15.42
CA LYS A 50 -4.52 -16.45 16.34
C LYS A 50 -3.07 -16.75 15.98
N ASP A 51 -2.22 -15.80 16.26
CA ASP A 51 -0.77 -15.94 16.15
C ASP A 51 -0.23 -16.72 17.37
N ILE A 52 -0.26 -18.04 17.25
CA ILE A 52 0.12 -18.98 18.33
C ILE A 52 1.62 -19.26 18.33
N MET A 53 2.11 -19.80 19.46
CA MET A 53 3.45 -20.40 19.53
C MET A 53 3.42 -21.74 18.81
N VAL A 54 4.51 -22.08 18.13
CA VAL A 54 4.73 -23.36 17.45
C VAL A 54 6.02 -23.99 17.94
N PHE A 55 6.08 -25.32 17.90
CA PHE A 55 7.17 -26.11 18.45
C PHE A 55 7.81 -26.96 17.37
N GLU A 56 9.00 -27.47 17.66
CA GLU A 56 9.71 -28.39 16.76
C GLU A 56 8.79 -29.56 16.34
N SER A 57 8.85 -29.92 15.07
CA SER A 57 8.01 -30.93 14.43
C SER A 57 6.54 -30.54 14.18
N ASP A 58 6.09 -29.35 14.59
CA ASP A 58 4.76 -28.88 14.21
C ASP A 58 4.65 -28.73 12.68
N ILE A 59 3.47 -29.06 12.16
CA ILE A 59 3.18 -28.96 10.74
C ILE A 59 2.26 -27.76 10.52
N ILE A 60 2.75 -26.78 9.75
CA ILE A 60 1.98 -25.61 9.36
C ILE A 60 1.55 -25.79 7.90
N GLU A 61 0.25 -25.70 7.65
CA GLU A 61 -0.33 -25.70 6.31
C GLU A 61 -0.98 -24.34 6.05
N ILE A 62 -0.61 -23.71 4.94
CA ILE A 62 -1.07 -22.38 4.57
C ILE A 62 -1.80 -22.49 3.22
N TYR A 63 -3.08 -22.17 3.24
CA TYR A 63 -3.90 -22.11 2.04
C TYR A 63 -3.79 -20.70 1.47
N LEU A 64 -2.87 -20.55 0.51
CA LEU A 64 -2.75 -19.32 -0.25
C LEU A 64 -3.91 -19.30 -1.25
N PRO A 65 -4.90 -18.37 -1.16
CA PRO A 65 -5.75 -18.10 -2.30
C PRO A 65 -4.81 -17.87 -3.47
N ASN A 66 -5.21 -18.29 -4.69
CA ASN A 66 -4.39 -18.02 -5.87
C ASN A 66 -3.96 -16.55 -5.82
N MET A 67 -2.85 -16.30 -5.16
CA MET A 67 -2.06 -15.12 -5.44
C MET A 67 -1.57 -15.45 -6.86
N LYS A 68 -2.37 -15.06 -7.88
CA LYS A 68 -1.79 -14.82 -9.18
C LYS A 68 -0.52 -14.07 -8.82
N LYS A 69 0.63 -14.60 -9.22
CA LYS A 69 1.81 -13.77 -9.42
C LYS A 69 1.26 -12.67 -10.31
N GLU A 70 0.82 -11.58 -9.68
CA GLU A 70 0.72 -10.33 -10.40
C GLU A 70 2.16 -10.15 -10.84
N SER A 71 2.39 -10.52 -12.08
CA SER A 71 3.68 -10.33 -12.73
C SER A 71 4.04 -8.88 -12.45
N LYS A 72 5.29 -8.63 -12.07
CA LYS A 72 5.80 -7.27 -11.81
C LYS A 72 5.46 -6.29 -12.94
N GLU A 73 5.14 -6.82 -14.11
CA GLU A 73 4.64 -6.10 -15.30
C GLU A 73 3.22 -5.56 -15.14
N ASN A 74 2.31 -6.22 -14.39
CA ASN A 74 0.94 -5.73 -14.19
C ASN A 74 0.83 -4.62 -13.13
N GLU A 75 1.80 -4.50 -12.21
CA GLU A 75 1.83 -3.38 -11.25
C GLU A 75 2.14 -2.04 -11.92
N ILE A 76 2.85 -2.06 -13.05
CA ILE A 76 3.26 -0.88 -13.81
C ILE A 76 2.11 -0.38 -14.69
N GLN A 77 1.25 -1.25 -15.21
CA GLN A 77 0.13 -0.91 -16.10
C GLN A 77 -1.04 -0.19 -15.40
N ASP A 78 -1.04 -0.09 -14.07
CA ASP A 78 -2.17 0.46 -13.30
C ASP A 78 -1.95 1.90 -12.81
N ILE A 79 -0.87 2.58 -13.24
CA ILE A 79 -0.59 3.98 -12.90
C ILE A 79 -1.05 4.88 -14.04
N ASP A 80 -2.04 5.71 -13.72
CA ASP A 80 -2.64 6.66 -14.64
C ASP A 80 -1.89 8.01 -14.57
N ILE A 81 -0.90 8.18 -15.46
CA ILE A 81 -0.11 9.41 -15.61
C ILE A 81 -0.91 10.39 -16.45
N ILE A 82 -1.33 11.53 -15.85
CA ILE A 82 -2.10 12.58 -16.53
C ILE A 82 -1.18 13.58 -17.21
N TYR A 83 -0.03 13.87 -16.58
CA TYR A 83 0.94 14.84 -17.07
C TYR A 83 2.34 14.47 -16.60
N GLU A 84 3.32 14.68 -17.47
CA GLU A 84 4.73 14.49 -17.18
C GLU A 84 5.57 15.48 -17.99
N ASP A 85 6.49 16.16 -17.32
CA ASP A 85 7.59 16.92 -17.92
C ASP A 85 8.92 16.57 -17.24
N ASP A 86 9.95 17.37 -17.42
CA ASP A 86 11.27 17.10 -16.83
C ASP A 86 11.28 17.23 -15.32
N ASN A 87 10.39 18.01 -14.72
CA ASN A 87 10.40 18.40 -13.32
C ASN A 87 9.22 17.79 -12.54
N ILE A 88 8.07 17.62 -13.19
CA ILE A 88 6.80 17.29 -12.54
C ILE A 88 6.18 16.02 -13.15
N LEU A 89 5.51 15.27 -12.28
CA LEU A 89 4.69 14.12 -12.64
C LEU A 89 3.34 14.25 -11.93
N ALA A 90 2.24 14.30 -12.70
CA ALA A 90 0.88 14.29 -12.16
C ALA A 90 0.19 12.95 -12.42
N ILE A 91 -0.35 12.35 -11.35
CA ILE A 91 -0.94 11.02 -11.38
C ILE A 91 -2.38 11.08 -10.90
N ASN A 92 -3.28 10.42 -11.63
CA ASN A 92 -4.63 10.16 -11.18
C ASN A 92 -4.64 8.96 -10.24
N LYS A 93 -4.55 9.22 -8.94
CA LYS A 93 -4.55 8.18 -7.92
C LYS A 93 -5.91 7.49 -7.84
N LYS A 94 -5.92 6.18 -7.94
CA LYS A 94 -7.11 5.37 -7.68
C LYS A 94 -7.42 5.26 -6.18
N ALA A 95 -8.65 4.89 -5.83
CA ALA A 95 -9.03 4.58 -4.46
C ALA A 95 -8.29 3.32 -3.95
N ASN A 96 -8.29 3.14 -2.62
CA ASN A 96 -7.69 2.02 -1.90
C ASN A 96 -6.15 1.95 -1.92
N ILE A 97 -5.46 2.99 -2.40
CA ILE A 97 -4.01 3.10 -2.33
C ILE A 97 -3.62 4.37 -1.56
N GLU A 98 -2.64 4.26 -0.67
CA GLU A 98 -2.04 5.39 0.04
C GLU A 98 -1.01 6.08 -0.83
N VAL A 99 -0.82 7.40 -0.64
CA VAL A 99 0.21 8.13 -1.38
C VAL A 99 1.60 7.72 -0.93
N THR A 100 1.80 7.62 0.39
CA THR A 100 3.09 7.30 1.03
C THR A 100 2.94 6.10 1.96
N GLY A 101 4.04 5.39 2.25
CA GLY A 101 4.05 4.21 3.10
C GLY A 101 4.39 2.94 2.33
N GLU A 102 4.21 1.81 2.97
CA GLU A 102 4.47 0.49 2.39
C GLU A 102 3.41 0.13 1.32
N ASN A 103 3.83 -0.37 0.18
CA ASN A 103 2.97 -0.68 -0.98
C ASN A 103 2.16 0.53 -1.51
N SER A 104 2.69 1.73 -1.32
CA SER A 104 2.06 3.00 -1.69
C SER A 104 2.22 3.34 -3.16
N LEU A 105 1.50 4.40 -3.58
CA LEU A 105 1.66 4.99 -4.91
C LEU A 105 3.11 5.45 -5.14
N THR A 106 3.73 6.08 -4.14
CA THR A 106 5.12 6.54 -4.21
C THR A 106 6.09 5.38 -4.49
N GLU A 107 5.99 4.27 -3.77
CA GLU A 107 6.84 3.11 -4.04
C GLU A 107 6.66 2.54 -5.45
N LYS A 108 5.41 2.46 -5.91
CA LYS A 108 5.11 1.97 -7.27
C LYS A 108 5.76 2.86 -8.33
N ILE A 109 5.61 4.19 -8.20
CA ILE A 109 6.19 5.15 -9.12
C ILE A 109 7.72 5.09 -9.09
N GLN A 110 8.34 5.06 -7.91
CA GLN A 110 9.79 4.97 -7.78
C GLN A 110 10.37 3.69 -8.40
N LYS A 111 9.63 2.57 -8.36
CA LYS A 111 10.02 1.34 -9.07
C LYS A 111 10.06 1.53 -10.58
N ILE A 112 9.07 2.24 -11.15
CA ILE A 112 9.01 2.54 -12.60
C ILE A 112 10.18 3.43 -13.03
N TYR A 113 10.49 4.45 -12.25
CA TYR A 113 11.51 5.45 -12.57
C TYR A 113 12.93 5.02 -12.17
N LYS A 114 13.10 3.85 -11.57
CA LYS A 114 14.39 3.35 -11.10
C LYS A 114 15.45 3.25 -12.22
N GLU A 115 15.05 2.79 -13.40
CA GLU A 115 15.96 2.68 -14.55
C GLU A 115 16.40 4.03 -15.08
N LYS A 116 15.56 5.05 -14.95
CA LYS A 116 15.88 6.45 -15.32
C LYS A 116 16.74 7.16 -14.27
N GLN A 117 17.06 6.49 -13.15
CA GLN A 117 17.79 7.07 -11.99
C GLN A 117 17.07 8.29 -11.37
N ILE A 118 15.77 8.42 -11.60
CA ILE A 118 14.91 9.46 -11.03
C ILE A 118 14.16 8.86 -9.83
N LYS A 119 14.04 9.63 -8.76
CA LYS A 119 13.28 9.24 -7.56
C LYS A 119 12.12 10.21 -7.33
N PRO A 120 10.97 10.03 -8.00
CA PRO A 120 9.84 10.93 -7.82
C PRO A 120 9.39 11.00 -6.36
N MET A 121 9.13 12.23 -5.88
CA MET A 121 8.77 12.53 -4.51
C MET A 121 7.40 13.22 -4.47
N PRO A 122 6.46 12.75 -3.63
CA PRO A 122 5.12 13.34 -3.56
C PRO A 122 5.16 14.73 -2.93
N CYS A 123 4.51 15.71 -3.57
CA CYS A 123 4.44 17.09 -3.10
C CYS A 123 3.28 17.33 -2.11
N HIS A 124 2.31 16.44 -2.10
CA HIS A 124 1.16 16.43 -1.20
C HIS A 124 0.55 15.02 -1.12
N ARG A 125 -0.44 14.89 -0.27
CA ARG A 125 -1.20 13.62 -0.14
C ARG A 125 -2.70 13.87 -0.23
N ILE A 126 -3.42 12.84 -0.65
CA ILE A 126 -4.86 12.68 -0.49
C ILE A 126 -5.13 11.34 0.19
N ASP A 127 -6.27 11.17 0.80
CA ASP A 127 -6.58 9.99 1.58
C ASP A 127 -6.64 8.72 0.73
N ARG A 128 -6.50 7.58 1.39
CA ARG A 128 -6.49 6.26 0.76
C ARG A 128 -7.69 6.04 -0.17
N ASN A 129 -8.88 6.44 0.28
CA ASN A 129 -10.13 6.23 -0.46
C ASN A 129 -10.48 7.40 -1.39
N THR A 130 -9.75 8.51 -1.32
CA THR A 130 -9.91 9.64 -2.23
C THR A 130 -9.21 9.33 -3.55
N THR A 131 -9.89 9.58 -4.66
CA THR A 131 -9.33 9.52 -6.01
C THR A 131 -8.95 10.91 -6.48
N GLY A 132 -8.06 10.99 -7.46
CA GLY A 132 -7.72 12.26 -8.11
C GLY A 132 -6.23 12.56 -8.17
N ILE A 133 -5.90 13.79 -8.48
CA ILE A 133 -4.55 14.20 -8.85
C ILE A 133 -3.62 14.24 -7.64
N VAL A 134 -2.46 13.59 -7.78
CA VAL A 134 -1.33 13.71 -6.87
C VAL A 134 -0.12 14.17 -7.67
N LEU A 135 0.53 15.25 -7.23
CA LEU A 135 1.73 15.80 -7.85
C LEU A 135 2.98 15.20 -7.20
N PHE A 136 3.93 14.83 -8.05
CA PHE A 136 5.26 14.39 -7.68
C PHE A 136 6.29 15.30 -8.32
N ALA A 137 7.33 15.65 -7.59
CA ALA A 137 8.53 16.29 -8.12
C ALA A 137 9.55 15.22 -8.52
N LYS A 138 10.26 15.44 -9.61
CA LYS A 138 11.31 14.52 -10.09
C LYS A 138 12.69 14.86 -9.52
N ASP A 139 12.86 16.04 -8.97
CA ASP A 139 14.08 16.53 -8.33
C ASP A 139 13.75 17.30 -7.02
N GLU A 140 14.79 17.54 -6.21
CA GLU A 140 14.64 18.17 -4.91
C GLU A 140 14.30 19.66 -5.00
N GLU A 141 14.80 20.39 -5.99
CA GLU A 141 14.51 21.82 -6.17
C GLU A 141 13.03 22.03 -6.49
N THR A 142 12.51 21.27 -7.43
CA THR A 142 11.08 21.26 -7.78
C THR A 142 10.21 20.87 -6.58
N LEU A 143 10.66 19.88 -5.78
CA LEU A 143 9.95 19.49 -4.55
C LEU A 143 9.80 20.68 -3.60
N GLN A 144 10.89 21.39 -3.31
CA GLN A 144 10.87 22.52 -2.38
C GLN A 144 9.99 23.68 -2.90
N ILE A 145 10.02 23.95 -4.21
CA ILE A 145 9.15 24.95 -4.84
C ILE A 145 7.67 24.57 -4.64
N LEU A 146 7.31 23.33 -4.96
CA LEU A 146 5.92 22.87 -4.86
C LEU A 146 5.43 22.79 -3.42
N LEU A 147 6.27 22.33 -2.49
CA LEU A 147 5.93 22.32 -1.05
C LEU A 147 5.64 23.74 -0.55
N ASN A 148 6.46 24.73 -0.92
CA ASN A 148 6.23 26.13 -0.58
C ASN A 148 4.92 26.67 -1.16
N LYS A 149 4.62 26.34 -2.44
CA LYS A 149 3.36 26.73 -3.07
C LYS A 149 2.13 26.11 -2.38
N PHE A 150 2.21 24.84 -1.97
CA PHE A 150 1.16 24.21 -1.16
C PHE A 150 1.00 24.88 0.20
N LYS A 151 2.11 25.17 0.89
CA LYS A 151 2.14 25.83 2.20
C LYS A 151 1.53 27.24 2.15
N ASN A 152 1.81 27.97 1.10
CA ASN A 152 1.34 29.35 0.91
C ASN A 152 -0.06 29.43 0.29
N HIS A 153 -0.75 28.30 0.09
CA HIS A 153 -2.06 28.24 -0.58
C HIS A 153 -2.08 28.83 -2.01
N GLU A 154 -0.95 28.77 -2.70
CA GLU A 154 -0.83 29.22 -4.10
C GLU A 154 -1.36 28.19 -5.11
N ILE A 155 -1.67 26.97 -4.65
CA ILE A 155 -2.25 25.91 -5.46
C ILE A 155 -3.70 25.72 -5.02
N GLU A 156 -4.63 25.98 -5.94
CA GLU A 156 -6.05 25.72 -5.71
C GLU A 156 -6.37 24.23 -5.80
N LYS A 157 -7.16 23.76 -4.84
CA LYS A 157 -7.60 22.35 -4.78
C LYS A 157 -9.11 22.28 -4.82
N HIS A 158 -9.64 21.57 -5.80
CA HIS A 158 -11.07 21.34 -5.97
C HIS A 158 -11.39 19.87 -5.76
N TYR A 159 -12.44 19.60 -5.01
CA TYR A 159 -12.90 18.23 -4.72
C TYR A 159 -14.39 18.09 -5.04
N LEU A 160 -14.77 16.93 -5.53
CA LEU A 160 -16.16 16.51 -5.64
C LEU A 160 -16.44 15.50 -4.54
N ALA A 161 -17.51 15.70 -3.78
CA ALA A 161 -17.94 14.79 -2.73
C ALA A 161 -19.39 14.38 -2.92
N LEU A 162 -19.66 13.09 -2.80
CA LEU A 162 -21.03 12.58 -2.69
C LEU A 162 -21.43 12.64 -1.22
N VAL A 163 -22.50 13.38 -0.93
CA VAL A 163 -23.00 13.57 0.42
C VAL A 163 -24.40 12.96 0.57
N TYR A 164 -24.74 12.56 1.79
CA TYR A 164 -26.09 12.10 2.11
C TYR A 164 -27.01 13.29 2.42
N GLY A 165 -28.18 13.35 1.78
CA GLY A 165 -29.15 14.42 1.95
C GLY A 165 -28.86 15.64 1.06
N ILE A 166 -29.53 16.75 1.36
CA ILE A 166 -29.43 18.00 0.62
C ILE A 166 -28.82 19.06 1.54
N PRO A 167 -27.67 19.66 1.16
CA PRO A 167 -27.08 20.76 1.91
C PRO A 167 -28.08 21.94 2.03
N LYS A 168 -28.23 22.53 3.21
CA LYS A 168 -29.13 23.66 3.44
C LYS A 168 -28.66 24.93 2.71
N GLU A 169 -27.36 25.08 2.56
CA GLU A 169 -26.71 26.24 1.94
C GLU A 169 -26.02 25.80 0.66
N LYS A 170 -26.13 26.60 -0.42
CA LYS A 170 -25.46 26.33 -1.69
C LYS A 170 -23.95 26.56 -1.62
N GLN A 171 -23.51 27.44 -0.72
CA GLN A 171 -22.11 27.77 -0.46
C GLN A 171 -21.91 28.02 1.02
N LYS A 172 -20.85 27.51 1.58
CA LYS A 172 -20.46 27.72 2.96
C LYS A 172 -18.94 27.71 3.11
N LYS A 173 -18.41 28.72 3.79
CA LYS A 173 -17.02 28.71 4.23
C LYS A 173 -16.95 27.94 5.55
N LEU A 174 -16.13 26.88 5.60
CA LEU A 174 -15.83 26.15 6.82
C LEU A 174 -14.43 26.59 7.28
N GLU A 175 -14.32 26.94 8.54
CA GLU A 175 -13.05 27.29 9.19
C GLU A 175 -12.90 26.36 10.39
N ASP A 176 -11.80 25.57 10.41
CA ASP A 176 -11.41 24.77 11.55
C ASP A 176 -10.54 25.63 12.48
N TYR A 177 -10.79 25.54 13.77
CA TYR A 177 -10.04 26.20 14.82
C TYR A 177 -9.06 25.22 15.48
#